data_de3d315c0e47c0415f248167140b678b
#
_entry.id   de3d315c0e47c0415f248167140b678b
#
_cell.length_a   1.000
_cell.length_b   1.000
_cell.length_c   1.000
_cell.angle_alpha   90.00
_cell.angle_beta   90.00
_cell.angle_gamma   90.00
#
_symmetry.space_group_name_H-M   'P 1'
#
loop_
_entity.id
_entity.type
_entity.pdbx_description
1 polymer ?
#
loop_
_entity_poly.entity_id
_entity_poly.type
_entity_poly.pdbx_seq_one_letter_code
_entity_poly.pdbx_strand_id
1 'polypeptide(L)'
;MNKSQKEVLQSQLNTEKNSIKELRRIYERALQDCKNKIMQLSARADMEPENLQSIIYQKNYQEAIRGQLEGVLSTLQSESFATVSEYLANCYQEGYTGVMYDLMNQGIPLILPISQKEVVKAIQTDSKLSTSLYGRLGEDINRLRNSIRSELSRGIASGSTWNQIASRLSTNMNSTVDVFGFNRAYNNSIRIVRTEGHRIQIQSAMDAQRHAKEKGADIVKQWDATMDGKTRPLHRMLDGQIKEIDDDFEVGRKTVSAPGMFNDPAEDCNCRCALLQRARWALDDDELKTLKERAEYFGLDKSKDFETFKQKYLKLPDNADIIKVKTLKEPTGSENAIYDRFFNTLSNRLKVKYNAVENHNTKMTEEEIIKILSGGDKTSGSCASLGLAYIGQKQGWNVLDFRGGESQSFFSNGYNLMQLSQIDGIRTINADGKTAITVGNRLLKECEVGKEYYLCCGRHASIVRKLENSKLQYLELQSEKSSGWTDFDGNPRYTLVSRFGCNSRLPSVCDFMIDISDSNFDTDDFKSLLGYINTAESEQKKGQYGTIK
;
A
#
# COMPACT_ATOMS: atom_id res chain seq x y z
N MET A 1 10.22 -27.27 -25.03
CA MET A 1 10.92 -25.95 -24.93
C MET A 1 12.21 -25.92 -25.74
N ASN A 2 12.45 -24.85 -26.52
CA ASN A 2 13.71 -24.56 -27.17
C ASN A 2 14.72 -23.92 -26.17
N LYS A 3 15.92 -23.51 -26.66
CA LYS A 3 16.97 -22.93 -25.81
C LYS A 3 16.55 -21.60 -25.17
N SER A 4 16.01 -20.67 -25.98
CA SER A 4 15.56 -19.35 -25.49
C SER A 4 14.46 -19.47 -24.44
N GLN A 5 13.49 -20.33 -24.65
CA GLN A 5 12.41 -20.60 -23.69
C GLN A 5 12.93 -21.17 -22.37
N LYS A 6 13.96 -22.02 -22.39
CA LYS A 6 14.60 -22.52 -21.18
C LYS A 6 15.34 -21.43 -20.41
N GLU A 7 16.01 -20.50 -21.11
CA GLU A 7 16.68 -19.35 -20.51
C GLU A 7 15.67 -18.43 -19.82
N VAL A 8 14.54 -18.14 -20.47
CA VAL A 8 13.45 -17.35 -19.90
C VAL A 8 12.90 -18.01 -18.63
N LEU A 9 12.58 -19.31 -18.69
CA LEU A 9 12.09 -20.05 -17.53
C LEU A 9 13.10 -20.03 -16.37
N GLN A 10 14.39 -20.18 -16.67
CA GLN A 10 15.43 -20.13 -15.64
C GLN A 10 15.51 -18.75 -14.97
N SER A 11 15.38 -17.66 -15.74
CA SER A 11 15.30 -16.31 -15.19
C SER A 11 14.11 -16.16 -14.26
N GLN A 12 12.92 -16.57 -14.69
CA GLN A 12 11.69 -16.52 -13.90
C GLN A 12 11.80 -17.29 -12.58
N LEU A 13 12.40 -18.48 -12.61
CA LEU A 13 12.65 -19.28 -11.40
C LEU A 13 13.65 -18.61 -10.45
N ASN A 14 14.66 -17.92 -10.98
CA ASN A 14 15.61 -17.18 -10.18
C ASN A 14 14.95 -15.96 -9.51
N THR A 15 14.10 -15.23 -10.23
CA THR A 15 13.33 -14.10 -9.71
C THR A 15 12.38 -14.56 -8.59
N GLU A 16 11.65 -15.66 -8.79
CA GLU A 16 10.82 -16.29 -7.74
C GLU A 16 11.65 -16.62 -6.49
N LYS A 17 12.77 -17.30 -6.68
CA LYS A 17 13.66 -17.71 -5.57
C LYS A 17 14.17 -16.53 -4.77
N ASN A 18 14.54 -15.43 -5.44
CA ASN A 18 15.02 -14.22 -4.79
C ASN A 18 13.91 -13.53 -3.97
N SER A 19 12.71 -13.44 -4.52
CA SER A 19 11.55 -12.87 -3.81
C SER A 19 11.15 -13.69 -2.60
N ILE A 20 11.16 -15.02 -2.70
CA ILE A 20 10.91 -15.92 -1.55
C ILE A 20 12.00 -15.74 -0.48
N LYS A 21 13.27 -15.57 -0.87
CA LYS A 21 14.37 -15.32 0.06
C LYS A 21 14.20 -13.99 0.79
N GLU A 22 13.75 -12.97 0.11
CA GLU A 22 13.50 -11.66 0.72
C GLU A 22 12.30 -11.71 1.68
N LEU A 23 11.19 -12.31 1.29
CA LEU A 23 10.06 -12.57 2.19
C LEU A 23 10.51 -13.29 3.46
N ARG A 24 11.37 -14.30 3.33
CA ARG A 24 11.90 -15.03 4.49
C ARG A 24 12.61 -14.09 5.46
N ARG A 25 13.46 -13.19 4.96
CA ARG A 25 14.18 -12.20 5.78
C ARG A 25 13.23 -11.27 6.52
N ILE A 26 12.18 -10.81 5.83
CA ILE A 26 11.15 -9.94 6.40
C ILE A 26 10.44 -10.65 7.56
N TYR A 27 10.01 -11.90 7.36
CA TYR A 27 9.36 -12.68 8.41
C TYR A 27 10.29 -13.03 9.58
N GLU A 28 11.55 -13.37 9.31
CA GLU A 28 12.57 -13.64 10.35
C GLU A 28 12.86 -12.39 11.19
N ARG A 29 12.94 -11.21 10.56
CA ARG A 29 13.10 -9.92 11.24
C ARG A 29 11.88 -9.62 12.12
N ALA A 30 10.67 -9.70 11.58
CA ALA A 30 9.45 -9.47 12.34
C ALA A 30 9.32 -10.41 13.55
N LEU A 31 9.68 -11.69 13.40
CA LEU A 31 9.72 -12.65 14.49
C LEU A 31 10.71 -12.22 15.59
N GLN A 32 11.92 -11.82 15.20
CA GLN A 32 12.95 -11.35 16.14
C GLN A 32 12.51 -10.05 16.85
N ASP A 33 11.92 -9.12 16.11
CA ASP A 33 11.43 -7.86 16.68
C ASP A 33 10.30 -8.09 17.68
N CYS A 34 9.34 -8.97 17.38
CA CYS A 34 8.32 -9.39 18.35
C CYS A 34 8.94 -9.96 19.62
N LYS A 35 9.93 -10.83 19.48
CA LYS A 35 10.67 -11.42 20.61
C LYS A 35 11.37 -10.34 21.44
N ASN A 36 12.11 -9.45 20.80
CA ASN A 36 12.83 -8.36 21.45
C ASN A 36 11.87 -7.42 22.21
N LYS A 37 10.72 -7.09 21.62
CA LYS A 37 9.71 -6.25 22.27
C LYS A 37 9.14 -6.89 23.51
N ILE A 38 8.82 -8.19 23.48
CA ILE A 38 8.34 -8.94 24.64
C ILE A 38 9.43 -8.98 25.73
N MET A 39 10.69 -9.22 25.38
CA MET A 39 11.81 -9.24 26.34
C MET A 39 12.09 -7.88 26.96
N GLN A 40 12.07 -6.79 26.19
CA GLN A 40 12.28 -5.43 26.70
C GLN A 40 11.21 -5.04 27.72
N LEU A 41 9.99 -5.47 27.50
CA LEU A 41 8.88 -5.22 28.44
C LEU A 41 9.00 -6.10 29.69
N SER A 42 9.49 -7.34 29.55
CA SER A 42 9.81 -8.20 30.69
C SER A 42 10.81 -7.52 31.63
N ALA A 43 11.91 -7.00 31.11
CA ALA A 43 12.93 -6.34 31.91
C ALA A 43 12.40 -5.12 32.69
N ARG A 44 11.42 -4.40 32.13
CA ARG A 44 10.74 -3.29 32.85
C ARG A 44 9.80 -3.77 33.95
N ALA A 45 9.10 -4.88 33.70
CA ALA A 45 8.20 -5.47 34.69
C ALA A 45 8.98 -6.02 35.91
N ASP A 46 10.15 -6.60 35.69
CA ASP A 46 11.02 -7.12 36.74
C ASP A 46 11.59 -6.01 37.64
N MET A 47 11.58 -4.73 37.19
CA MET A 47 12.01 -3.57 37.99
C MET A 47 10.91 -3.01 38.92
N GLU A 48 9.66 -3.41 38.74
CA GLU A 48 8.52 -2.93 39.56
C GLU A 48 7.63 -4.08 40.10
N PRO A 49 8.20 -5.00 40.89
CA PRO A 49 7.50 -6.23 41.29
C PRO A 49 6.25 -6.00 42.14
N GLU A 50 6.16 -4.90 42.89
CA GLU A 50 5.02 -4.60 43.78
C GLU A 50 3.75 -4.19 43.00
N ASN A 51 3.90 -3.67 41.77
CA ASN A 51 2.79 -3.24 40.94
C ASN A 51 2.18 -4.37 40.09
N LEU A 52 2.90 -5.47 39.88
CA LEU A 52 2.49 -6.60 39.06
C LEU A 52 1.28 -7.38 39.56
N GLN A 53 0.92 -7.24 40.86
CA GLN A 53 -0.23 -7.94 41.45
C GLN A 53 -1.56 -7.25 41.17
N SER A 54 -1.56 -6.02 40.68
CA SER A 54 -2.79 -5.28 40.37
C SER A 54 -3.32 -5.69 38.97
N ILE A 55 -4.60 -6.09 38.92
CA ILE A 55 -5.30 -6.43 37.67
C ILE A 55 -5.25 -5.27 36.65
N ILE A 56 -5.29 -4.03 37.14
CA ILE A 56 -5.22 -2.82 36.32
C ILE A 56 -3.84 -2.69 35.67
N TYR A 57 -2.76 -2.94 36.41
CA TYR A 57 -1.39 -2.86 35.93
C TYR A 57 -1.11 -3.95 34.87
N GLN A 58 -1.57 -5.18 35.13
CA GLN A 58 -1.47 -6.26 34.15
C GLN A 58 -2.22 -5.95 32.87
N LYS A 59 -3.41 -5.34 32.95
CA LYS A 59 -4.19 -4.94 31.77
C LYS A 59 -3.49 -3.85 30.98
N ASN A 60 -3.01 -2.79 31.63
CA ASN A 60 -2.28 -1.70 30.96
C ASN A 60 -0.98 -2.21 30.31
N TYR A 61 -0.32 -3.16 30.94
CA TYR A 61 0.89 -3.78 30.41
C TYR A 61 0.59 -4.66 29.19
N GLN A 62 -0.50 -5.41 29.20
CA GLN A 62 -0.98 -6.17 28.03
C GLN A 62 -1.32 -5.26 26.85
N GLU A 63 -1.95 -4.11 27.12
CA GLU A 63 -2.27 -3.12 26.09
C GLU A 63 -1.01 -2.48 25.49
N ALA A 64 0.01 -2.20 26.30
CA ALA A 64 1.30 -1.67 25.84
C ALA A 64 2.05 -2.69 24.94
N ILE A 65 2.14 -3.95 25.37
CA ILE A 65 2.71 -5.04 24.55
C ILE A 65 1.97 -5.16 23.22
N ARG A 66 0.65 -5.19 23.30
CA ARG A 66 -0.23 -5.30 22.14
C ARG A 66 0.02 -4.18 21.13
N GLY A 67 0.15 -2.92 21.59
CA GLY A 67 0.44 -1.78 20.74
C GLY A 67 1.79 -1.89 20.03
N GLN A 68 2.83 -2.31 20.73
CA GLN A 68 4.16 -2.47 20.14
C GLN A 68 4.25 -3.64 19.15
N LEU A 69 3.58 -4.75 19.43
CA LEU A 69 3.51 -5.88 18.48
C LEU A 69 2.68 -5.54 17.26
N GLU A 70 1.67 -4.68 17.39
CA GLU A 70 0.88 -4.18 16.28
C GLU A 70 1.74 -3.44 15.25
N GLY A 71 2.65 -2.56 15.70
CA GLY A 71 3.61 -1.88 14.83
C GLY A 71 4.47 -2.86 14.02
N VAL A 72 5.06 -3.87 14.68
CA VAL A 72 5.87 -4.89 14.01
C VAL A 72 5.06 -5.66 12.94
N LEU A 73 3.81 -6.02 13.25
CA LEU A 73 2.97 -6.78 12.33
C LEU A 73 2.48 -5.94 11.15
N SER A 74 2.27 -4.65 11.34
CA SER A 74 1.94 -3.73 10.25
C SER A 74 3.12 -3.54 9.32
N THR A 75 4.32 -3.35 9.85
CA THR A 75 5.55 -3.31 9.04
C THR A 75 5.74 -4.60 8.26
N LEU A 76 5.54 -5.77 8.89
CA LEU A 76 5.58 -7.07 8.21
C LEU A 76 4.61 -7.14 7.03
N GLN A 77 3.39 -6.64 7.21
CA GLN A 77 2.37 -6.62 6.14
C GLN A 77 2.82 -5.74 4.98
N SER A 78 3.25 -4.50 5.24
CA SER A 78 3.69 -3.53 4.24
C SER A 78 4.89 -4.02 3.45
N GLU A 79 5.94 -4.49 4.12
CA GLU A 79 7.15 -5.00 3.48
C GLU A 79 6.86 -6.26 2.65
N SER A 80 6.01 -7.16 3.15
CA SER A 80 5.59 -8.36 2.40
C SER A 80 4.80 -7.98 1.15
N PHE A 81 3.91 -7.00 1.24
CA PHE A 81 3.15 -6.50 0.10
C PHE A 81 4.06 -5.83 -0.93
N ALA A 82 4.97 -4.94 -0.50
CA ALA A 82 5.93 -4.27 -1.38
C ALA A 82 6.79 -5.29 -2.15
N THR A 83 7.36 -6.27 -1.43
CA THR A 83 8.18 -7.33 -2.03
C THR A 83 7.39 -8.16 -3.06
N VAL A 84 6.15 -8.52 -2.74
CA VAL A 84 5.31 -9.29 -3.67
C VAL A 84 4.92 -8.44 -4.87
N SER A 85 4.56 -7.17 -4.68
CA SER A 85 4.17 -6.26 -5.77
C SER A 85 5.32 -6.01 -6.74
N GLU A 86 6.53 -5.78 -6.23
CA GLU A 86 7.75 -5.66 -7.06
C GLU A 86 8.01 -6.94 -7.85
N TYR A 87 7.91 -8.08 -7.18
CA TYR A 87 8.04 -9.37 -7.84
C TYR A 87 7.03 -9.55 -8.97
N LEU A 88 5.75 -9.21 -8.78
CA LEU A 88 4.72 -9.33 -9.80
C LEU A 88 4.99 -8.40 -11.01
N ALA A 89 5.50 -7.20 -10.76
CA ALA A 89 5.91 -6.30 -11.83
C ALA A 89 7.05 -6.90 -12.66
N ASN A 90 8.05 -7.49 -12.00
CA ASN A 90 9.14 -8.21 -12.66
C ASN A 90 8.63 -9.43 -13.44
N CYS A 91 7.66 -10.17 -12.90
CA CYS A 91 7.01 -11.29 -13.59
C CYS A 91 6.37 -10.85 -14.92
N TYR A 92 5.67 -9.70 -14.94
CA TYR A 92 5.08 -9.19 -16.17
C TYR A 92 6.15 -8.83 -17.20
N GLN A 93 7.19 -8.10 -16.78
CA GLN A 93 8.30 -7.73 -17.65
C GLN A 93 9.01 -8.96 -18.24
N GLU A 94 9.29 -9.96 -17.42
CA GLU A 94 9.94 -11.21 -17.86
C GLU A 94 9.06 -12.03 -18.79
N GLY A 95 7.76 -12.12 -18.54
CA GLY A 95 6.83 -12.81 -19.42
C GLY A 95 6.75 -12.15 -20.80
N TYR A 96 6.60 -10.83 -20.84
CA TYR A 96 6.51 -10.08 -22.09
C TYR A 96 7.82 -10.10 -22.89
N THR A 97 8.94 -9.74 -22.25
CA THR A 97 10.25 -9.73 -22.90
C THR A 97 10.73 -11.13 -23.28
N GLY A 98 10.30 -12.14 -22.54
CA GLY A 98 10.58 -13.54 -22.84
C GLY A 98 9.97 -14.00 -24.15
N VAL A 99 8.74 -13.58 -24.46
CA VAL A 99 8.10 -13.85 -25.76
C VAL A 99 8.86 -13.13 -26.88
N MET A 100 9.21 -11.85 -26.70
CA MET A 100 9.96 -11.10 -27.71
C MET A 100 11.35 -11.70 -27.97
N TYR A 101 12.04 -12.14 -26.91
CA TYR A 101 13.32 -12.83 -27.01
C TYR A 101 13.23 -14.15 -27.79
N ASP A 102 12.21 -14.95 -27.49
CA ASP A 102 12.01 -16.23 -28.15
C ASP A 102 11.59 -16.05 -29.61
N LEU A 103 10.72 -15.09 -29.95
CA LEU A 103 10.34 -14.76 -31.31
C LEU A 103 11.54 -14.26 -32.12
N MET A 104 12.41 -13.42 -31.55
CA MET A 104 13.64 -12.99 -32.18
C MET A 104 14.54 -14.21 -32.54
N ASN A 105 14.69 -15.17 -31.62
CA ASN A 105 15.46 -16.39 -31.88
C ASN A 105 14.77 -17.35 -32.86
N GLN A 106 13.48 -17.20 -33.12
CA GLN A 106 12.73 -17.89 -34.17
C GLN A 106 12.75 -17.13 -35.52
N GLY A 107 13.49 -16.04 -35.61
CA GLY A 107 13.64 -15.25 -36.85
C GLY A 107 12.64 -14.10 -37.00
N ILE A 108 11.84 -13.79 -35.96
CA ILE A 108 10.84 -12.70 -35.92
C ILE A 108 11.29 -11.66 -34.89
N PRO A 109 12.17 -10.71 -35.22
CA PRO A 109 12.74 -9.75 -34.27
C PRO A 109 11.79 -8.57 -33.98
N LEU A 110 10.66 -8.82 -33.37
CA LEU A 110 9.69 -7.80 -32.98
C LEU A 110 10.20 -6.97 -31.81
N ILE A 111 9.97 -5.66 -31.88
CA ILE A 111 10.20 -4.71 -30.78
C ILE A 111 8.87 -3.99 -30.53
N LEU A 112 8.16 -4.39 -29.49
CA LEU A 112 6.87 -3.84 -29.11
C LEU A 112 6.98 -3.22 -27.71
N PRO A 113 6.50 -1.98 -27.51
CA PRO A 113 6.55 -1.35 -26.20
C PRO A 113 5.67 -2.12 -25.19
N ILE A 114 6.14 -2.21 -23.97
CA ILE A 114 5.34 -2.72 -22.86
C ILE A 114 4.43 -1.60 -22.39
N SER A 115 3.13 -1.82 -22.42
CA SER A 115 2.15 -0.84 -21.94
C SER A 115 2.12 -0.83 -20.41
N GLN A 116 2.48 0.30 -19.80
CA GLN A 116 2.38 0.50 -18.36
C GLN A 116 0.94 0.25 -17.85
N LYS A 117 -0.05 0.64 -18.64
CA LYS A 117 -1.47 0.42 -18.32
C LYS A 117 -1.81 -1.07 -18.24
N GLU A 118 -1.23 -1.88 -19.10
CA GLU A 118 -1.44 -3.34 -19.08
C GLU A 118 -0.73 -4.01 -17.90
N VAL A 119 0.49 -3.57 -17.58
CA VAL A 119 1.19 -4.01 -16.35
C VAL A 119 0.33 -3.76 -15.13
N VAL A 120 -0.14 -2.53 -14.99
CA VAL A 120 -1.03 -2.12 -13.88
C VAL A 120 -2.29 -2.97 -13.87
N LYS A 121 -2.97 -3.11 -15.01
CA LYS A 121 -4.19 -3.92 -15.13
C LYS A 121 -3.95 -5.38 -14.75
N ALA A 122 -2.86 -5.98 -15.21
CA ALA A 122 -2.55 -7.38 -14.93
C ALA A 122 -2.29 -7.64 -13.44
N ILE A 123 -1.60 -6.71 -12.76
CA ILE A 123 -1.33 -6.82 -11.32
C ILE A 123 -2.60 -6.53 -10.50
N GLN A 124 -3.40 -5.55 -10.90
CA GLN A 124 -4.64 -5.19 -10.21
C GLN A 124 -5.78 -6.19 -10.45
N THR A 125 -5.75 -6.91 -11.56
CA THR A 125 -6.75 -7.95 -11.81
C THR A 125 -6.47 -9.12 -10.90
N ASP A 126 -7.23 -9.21 -9.82
CA ASP A 126 -7.16 -10.33 -8.90
C ASP A 126 -7.50 -11.64 -9.61
N SER A 127 -6.82 -12.70 -9.19
CA SER A 127 -7.28 -14.04 -9.56
C SER A 127 -8.71 -14.21 -9.06
N LYS A 128 -9.60 -14.74 -9.89
CA LYS A 128 -11.00 -15.03 -9.51
C LYS A 128 -11.12 -16.03 -8.35
N LEU A 129 -9.99 -16.46 -7.80
CA LEU A 129 -9.88 -17.48 -6.77
C LEU A 129 -10.13 -16.96 -5.36
N SER A 130 -9.93 -15.65 -5.10
CA SER A 130 -10.08 -15.11 -3.75
C SER A 130 -10.13 -13.57 -3.72
N THR A 131 -10.11 -13.00 -2.52
CA THR A 131 -9.93 -11.57 -2.25
C THR A 131 -8.63 -11.02 -2.83
N SER A 132 -8.49 -9.69 -2.88
CA SER A 132 -7.31 -8.99 -3.39
C SER A 132 -5.99 -9.52 -2.79
N LEU A 133 -4.89 -9.35 -3.51
CA LEU A 133 -3.55 -9.73 -3.05
C LEU A 133 -3.25 -9.16 -1.65
N TYR A 134 -3.54 -7.88 -1.46
CA TYR A 134 -3.36 -7.21 -0.17
C TYR A 134 -4.26 -7.82 0.91
N GLY A 135 -5.53 -8.09 0.58
CA GLY A 135 -6.47 -8.75 1.48
C GLY A 135 -5.97 -10.11 1.94
N ARG A 136 -5.44 -10.92 1.03
CA ARG A 136 -4.90 -12.26 1.35
C ARG A 136 -3.69 -12.20 2.27
N LEU A 137 -2.74 -11.31 1.99
CA LEU A 137 -1.58 -11.07 2.87
C LEU A 137 -2.03 -10.53 4.22
N GLY A 138 -3.00 -9.61 4.24
CA GLY A 138 -3.58 -9.05 5.45
C GLY A 138 -4.34 -10.07 6.31
N GLU A 139 -5.06 -11.02 5.71
CA GLU A 139 -5.71 -12.10 6.44
C GLU A 139 -4.71 -12.98 7.20
N ASP A 140 -3.59 -13.31 6.58
CA ASP A 140 -2.57 -14.12 7.23
C ASP A 140 -1.90 -13.36 8.38
N ILE A 141 -1.65 -12.06 8.23
CA ILE A 141 -1.14 -11.21 9.31
C ILE A 141 -2.19 -11.04 10.41
N ASN A 142 -3.48 -10.93 10.08
CA ASN A 142 -4.55 -10.89 11.07
C ASN A 142 -4.67 -12.21 11.87
N ARG A 143 -4.51 -13.35 11.21
CA ARG A 143 -4.45 -14.65 11.89
C ARG A 143 -3.23 -14.75 12.80
N LEU A 144 -2.07 -14.28 12.35
CA LEU A 144 -0.85 -14.19 13.15
C LEU A 144 -1.05 -13.28 14.37
N ARG A 145 -1.65 -12.11 14.19
CA ARG A 145 -2.04 -11.16 15.26
C ARG A 145 -2.91 -11.83 16.31
N ASN A 146 -3.95 -12.54 15.89
CA ASN A 146 -4.87 -13.25 16.80
C ASN A 146 -4.18 -14.40 17.53
N SER A 147 -3.28 -15.14 16.88
CA SER A 147 -2.48 -16.20 17.50
C SER A 147 -1.58 -15.63 18.60
N ILE A 148 -0.87 -14.54 18.32
CA ILE A 148 -0.02 -13.84 19.30
C ILE A 148 -0.86 -13.38 20.49
N ARG A 149 -2.01 -12.74 20.25
CA ARG A 149 -2.92 -12.32 21.35
C ARG A 149 -3.36 -13.48 22.22
N SER A 150 -3.75 -14.60 21.60
CA SER A 150 -4.20 -15.80 22.30
C SER A 150 -3.07 -16.38 23.18
N GLU A 151 -1.86 -16.47 22.66
CA GLU A 151 -0.72 -17.01 23.40
C GLU A 151 -0.27 -16.11 24.54
N LEU A 152 -0.29 -14.78 24.33
CA LEU A 152 -0.02 -13.81 25.41
C LEU A 152 -1.05 -13.96 26.53
N SER A 153 -2.35 -14.01 26.20
CA SER A 153 -3.43 -14.18 27.18
C SER A 153 -3.32 -15.52 27.92
N ARG A 154 -3.00 -16.61 27.21
CA ARG A 154 -2.79 -17.92 27.82
C ARG A 154 -1.58 -17.94 28.74
N GLY A 155 -0.47 -17.35 28.31
CA GLY A 155 0.75 -17.26 29.13
C GLY A 155 0.49 -16.52 30.45
N ILE A 156 -0.22 -15.42 30.38
CA ILE A 156 -0.60 -14.64 31.58
C ILE A 156 -1.54 -15.43 32.48
N ALA A 157 -2.59 -16.03 31.93
CA ALA A 157 -3.55 -16.83 32.69
C ALA A 157 -2.90 -18.04 33.37
N SER A 158 -1.84 -18.59 32.80
CA SER A 158 -1.06 -19.71 33.36
C SER A 158 0.04 -19.29 34.33
N GLY A 159 0.18 -17.97 34.63
CA GLY A 159 1.26 -17.46 35.47
C GLY A 159 2.65 -17.56 34.86
N SER A 160 2.77 -17.70 33.54
CA SER A 160 4.05 -17.75 32.85
C SER A 160 4.74 -16.39 32.91
N THR A 161 6.06 -16.41 33.16
CA THR A 161 6.87 -15.18 33.05
C THR A 161 6.97 -14.71 31.60
N TRP A 162 7.25 -13.43 31.39
CA TRP A 162 7.43 -12.86 30.06
C TRP A 162 8.59 -13.51 29.29
N ASN A 163 9.66 -13.88 29.99
CA ASN A 163 10.77 -14.64 29.41
C ASN A 163 10.34 -16.02 28.93
N GLN A 164 9.48 -16.70 29.66
CA GLN A 164 8.89 -17.98 29.21
C GLN A 164 7.98 -17.80 28.00
N ILE A 165 7.19 -16.72 27.95
CA ILE A 165 6.36 -16.39 26.79
C ILE A 165 7.25 -16.06 25.58
N ALA A 166 8.26 -15.23 25.75
CA ALA A 166 9.21 -14.90 24.67
C ALA A 166 9.98 -16.13 24.14
N SER A 167 10.34 -17.06 25.01
CA SER A 167 11.03 -18.29 24.61
C SER A 167 10.16 -19.25 23.78
N ARG A 168 8.84 -19.16 23.92
CA ARG A 168 7.89 -19.92 23.10
C ARG A 168 7.79 -19.39 21.65
N LEU A 169 8.20 -18.14 21.40
CA LEU A 169 8.40 -17.68 20.03
C LEU A 169 9.45 -18.55 19.36
N SER A 170 9.12 -19.12 18.23
CA SER A 170 10.05 -19.93 17.45
C SER A 170 11.35 -19.16 17.21
N THR A 171 12.48 -19.82 17.40
CA THR A 171 13.79 -19.21 17.19
C THR A 171 14.18 -19.13 15.71
N ASN A 172 13.48 -19.88 14.85
CA ASN A 172 13.71 -19.86 13.40
C ASN A 172 12.45 -20.27 12.64
N MET A 173 12.39 -19.89 11.37
CA MET A 173 11.26 -20.16 10.46
C MET A 173 11.14 -21.63 10.00
N ASN A 174 12.01 -22.51 10.45
CA ASN A 174 11.98 -23.95 10.14
C ASN A 174 11.54 -24.79 11.34
N SER A 175 11.18 -24.16 12.45
CA SER A 175 10.73 -24.87 13.65
C SER A 175 9.45 -25.66 13.37
N THR A 176 9.37 -26.89 13.87
CA THR A 176 8.15 -27.70 13.84
C THR A 176 7.09 -27.18 14.80
N VAL A 177 7.48 -26.35 15.76
CA VAL A 177 6.60 -25.71 16.74
C VAL A 177 6.35 -24.28 16.33
N ASP A 178 5.19 -24.01 15.77
CA ASP A 178 4.74 -22.69 15.29
C ASP A 178 3.59 -22.16 16.16
N VAL A 179 3.86 -21.96 17.43
CA VAL A 179 2.85 -21.55 18.42
C VAL A 179 2.20 -20.21 18.05
N PHE A 180 2.99 -19.27 17.50
CA PHE A 180 2.53 -17.94 17.12
C PHE A 180 2.05 -17.82 15.67
N GLY A 181 2.27 -18.82 14.82
CA GLY A 181 1.77 -18.85 13.45
C GLY A 181 2.65 -18.16 12.39
N PHE A 182 3.90 -17.78 12.70
CA PHE A 182 4.82 -17.14 11.75
C PHE A 182 5.17 -18.04 10.56
N ASN A 183 5.44 -19.33 10.79
CA ASN A 183 5.73 -20.27 9.71
C ASN A 183 4.53 -20.45 8.78
N ARG A 184 3.32 -20.49 9.33
CA ARG A 184 2.08 -20.58 8.54
C ARG A 184 1.90 -19.36 7.66
N ALA A 185 2.02 -18.15 8.23
CA ALA A 185 1.89 -16.91 7.48
C ALA A 185 2.94 -16.81 6.37
N TYR A 186 4.19 -17.14 6.64
CA TYR A 186 5.26 -17.19 5.66
C TYR A 186 4.99 -18.20 4.53
N ASN A 187 4.59 -19.43 4.84
CA ASN A 187 4.29 -20.45 3.84
C ASN A 187 3.09 -20.06 2.96
N ASN A 188 2.11 -19.36 3.51
CA ASN A 188 1.01 -18.79 2.73
C ASN A 188 1.50 -17.69 1.79
N SER A 189 2.40 -16.83 2.23
CA SER A 189 3.01 -15.81 1.36
C SER A 189 3.80 -16.43 0.21
N ILE A 190 4.54 -17.52 0.44
CA ILE A 190 5.21 -18.27 -0.64
C ILE A 190 4.20 -18.81 -1.65
N ARG A 191 3.08 -19.37 -1.18
CA ARG A 191 2.03 -19.87 -2.07
C ARG A 191 1.44 -18.76 -2.92
N ILE A 192 1.22 -17.58 -2.33
CA ILE A 192 0.76 -16.38 -3.05
C ILE A 192 1.76 -15.98 -4.13
N VAL A 193 3.05 -15.84 -3.79
CA VAL A 193 4.12 -15.51 -4.74
C VAL A 193 4.12 -16.47 -5.93
N ARG A 194 4.11 -17.77 -5.69
CA ARG A 194 4.13 -18.78 -6.76
C ARG A 194 2.90 -18.74 -7.64
N THR A 195 1.73 -18.62 -7.05
CA THR A 195 0.46 -18.65 -7.80
C THR A 195 0.27 -17.37 -8.60
N GLU A 196 0.44 -16.21 -7.98
CA GLU A 196 0.22 -14.93 -8.64
C GLU A 196 1.37 -14.59 -9.62
N GLY A 197 2.62 -14.88 -9.25
CA GLY A 197 3.76 -14.68 -10.15
C GLY A 197 3.59 -15.46 -11.43
N HIS A 198 3.25 -16.75 -11.34
CA HIS A 198 2.97 -17.57 -12.49
C HIS A 198 1.81 -17.02 -13.34
N ARG A 199 0.68 -16.65 -12.71
CA ARG A 199 -0.46 -16.07 -13.40
C ARG A 199 -0.08 -14.80 -14.18
N ILE A 200 0.71 -13.91 -13.58
CA ILE A 200 1.15 -12.65 -14.19
C ILE A 200 2.12 -12.91 -15.35
N GLN A 201 3.04 -13.86 -15.20
CA GLN A 201 3.95 -14.27 -16.29
C GLN A 201 3.18 -14.81 -17.50
N ILE A 202 2.19 -15.66 -17.26
CA ILE A 202 1.34 -16.20 -18.32
C ILE A 202 0.48 -15.10 -18.97
N GLN A 203 -0.12 -14.21 -18.16
CA GLN A 203 -0.90 -13.08 -18.69
C GLN A 203 -0.06 -12.19 -19.61
N SER A 204 1.14 -11.83 -19.17
CA SER A 204 2.04 -10.99 -19.96
C SER A 204 2.53 -11.68 -21.24
N ALA A 205 2.75 -13.00 -21.18
CA ALA A 205 3.07 -13.78 -22.37
C ALA A 205 1.90 -13.79 -23.37
N MET A 206 0.66 -13.93 -22.90
CA MET A 206 -0.53 -13.82 -23.75
C MET A 206 -0.66 -12.43 -24.39
N ASP A 207 -0.44 -11.37 -23.62
CA ASP A 207 -0.50 -10.00 -24.11
C ASP A 207 0.57 -9.77 -25.19
N ALA A 208 1.81 -10.23 -24.95
CA ALA A 208 2.90 -10.17 -25.93
C ALA A 208 2.60 -10.97 -27.21
N GLN A 209 2.02 -12.17 -27.08
CA GLN A 209 1.61 -13.00 -28.23
C GLN A 209 0.51 -12.33 -29.05
N ARG A 210 -0.49 -11.69 -28.41
CA ARG A 210 -1.53 -10.93 -29.11
C ARG A 210 -0.95 -9.74 -29.85
N HIS A 211 -0.10 -8.95 -29.21
CA HIS A 211 0.56 -7.81 -29.88
C HIS A 211 1.43 -8.25 -31.04
N ALA A 212 2.14 -9.38 -30.92
CA ALA A 212 2.91 -9.93 -32.04
C ALA A 212 2.01 -10.31 -33.22
N LYS A 213 0.87 -10.98 -32.94
CA LYS A 213 -0.14 -11.33 -33.95
C LYS A 213 -0.74 -10.10 -34.64
N GLU A 214 -1.07 -9.05 -33.87
CA GLU A 214 -1.59 -7.77 -34.37
C GLU A 214 -0.58 -7.07 -35.30
N LYS A 215 0.72 -7.33 -35.11
CA LYS A 215 1.81 -6.85 -35.98
C LYS A 215 2.17 -7.80 -37.14
N GLY A 216 1.31 -8.77 -37.43
CA GLY A 216 1.45 -9.66 -38.57
C GLY A 216 2.25 -10.93 -38.31
N ALA A 217 2.73 -11.19 -37.11
CA ALA A 217 3.41 -12.44 -36.79
C ALA A 217 2.43 -13.63 -36.85
N ASP A 218 2.69 -14.60 -37.72
CA ASP A 218 1.90 -15.84 -37.77
C ASP A 218 2.41 -16.82 -36.70
N ILE A 219 1.81 -16.76 -35.52
CA ILE A 219 2.18 -17.55 -34.37
C ILE A 219 0.97 -18.25 -33.73
N VAL A 220 1.25 -19.38 -33.12
CA VAL A 220 0.30 -20.16 -32.31
C VAL A 220 0.83 -20.31 -30.88
N LYS A 221 -0.05 -20.60 -29.93
CA LYS A 221 0.31 -20.91 -28.56
C LYS A 221 0.34 -22.41 -28.31
N GLN A 222 1.22 -22.84 -27.41
CA GLN A 222 1.36 -24.24 -27.03
C GLN A 222 1.39 -24.36 -25.50
N TRP A 223 0.66 -25.34 -24.97
CA TRP A 223 0.77 -25.74 -23.56
C TRP A 223 2.01 -26.62 -23.37
N ASP A 224 2.82 -26.33 -22.37
CA ASP A 224 4.00 -27.11 -22.00
C ASP A 224 3.93 -27.44 -20.51
N ALA A 225 3.63 -28.69 -20.18
CA ALA A 225 3.50 -29.12 -18.80
C ALA A 225 4.85 -29.59 -18.24
N THR A 226 5.14 -29.23 -17.00
CA THR A 226 6.27 -29.84 -16.29
C THR A 226 5.95 -31.29 -15.99
N MET A 227 6.57 -32.22 -16.73
CA MET A 227 6.28 -33.66 -16.66
C MET A 227 7.00 -34.31 -15.48
N ASP A 228 6.52 -34.05 -14.24
CA ASP A 228 7.00 -34.71 -13.03
C ASP A 228 5.86 -35.36 -12.24
N GLY A 229 6.21 -36.04 -11.14
CA GLY A 229 5.22 -36.73 -10.30
C GLY A 229 4.20 -35.82 -9.62
N LYS A 230 4.40 -34.49 -9.62
CA LYS A 230 3.52 -33.49 -9.01
C LYS A 230 2.59 -32.83 -10.01
N THR A 231 2.75 -33.08 -11.31
CA THR A 231 1.89 -32.50 -12.36
C THR A 231 0.53 -33.17 -12.33
N ARG A 232 -0.52 -32.34 -12.30
CA ARG A 232 -1.90 -32.79 -12.22
C ARG A 232 -2.35 -33.50 -13.50
N PRO A 233 -3.31 -34.44 -13.41
CA PRO A 233 -3.76 -35.22 -14.58
C PRO A 233 -4.25 -34.36 -15.74
N LEU A 234 -5.07 -33.30 -15.46
CA LEU A 234 -5.58 -32.41 -16.51
C LEU A 234 -4.45 -31.68 -17.21
N HIS A 235 -3.44 -31.22 -16.47
CA HIS A 235 -2.29 -30.51 -17.04
C HIS A 235 -1.42 -31.43 -17.92
N ARG A 236 -1.29 -32.72 -17.58
CA ARG A 236 -0.59 -33.71 -18.42
C ARG A 236 -1.32 -33.95 -19.73
N MET A 237 -2.68 -33.97 -19.69
CA MET A 237 -3.48 -34.15 -20.90
C MET A 237 -3.42 -32.95 -21.85
N LEU A 238 -3.12 -31.76 -21.33
CA LEU A 238 -2.95 -30.55 -22.12
C LEU A 238 -1.55 -30.42 -22.71
N ASP A 239 -0.58 -31.18 -22.22
CA ASP A 239 0.81 -31.09 -22.67
C ASP A 239 0.95 -31.25 -24.19
N GLY A 240 1.67 -30.34 -24.83
CA GLY A 240 1.88 -30.32 -26.27
C GLY A 240 0.70 -29.82 -27.09
N GLN A 241 -0.48 -29.55 -26.49
CA GLN A 241 -1.62 -29.04 -27.26
C GLN A 241 -1.31 -27.66 -27.85
N ILE A 242 -1.58 -27.48 -29.15
CA ILE A 242 -1.38 -26.25 -29.90
C ILE A 242 -2.72 -25.63 -30.25
N LYS A 243 -2.87 -24.34 -30.06
CA LYS A 243 -4.08 -23.55 -30.36
C LYS A 243 -3.71 -22.21 -30.98
N GLU A 244 -4.68 -21.60 -31.68
CA GLU A 244 -4.59 -20.19 -32.06
C GLU A 244 -4.47 -19.32 -30.81
N ILE A 245 -3.92 -18.10 -30.95
CA ILE A 245 -3.68 -17.23 -29.79
C ILE A 245 -4.97 -16.94 -29.01
N ASP A 246 -6.08 -16.79 -29.73
CA ASP A 246 -7.37 -16.42 -29.14
C ASP A 246 -8.26 -17.62 -28.74
N ASP A 247 -7.89 -18.84 -29.16
CA ASP A 247 -8.65 -20.06 -28.84
C ASP A 247 -8.26 -20.65 -27.49
N ASP A 248 -9.22 -21.23 -26.79
CA ASP A 248 -8.96 -21.94 -25.53
C ASP A 248 -8.40 -23.36 -25.74
N PHE A 249 -7.57 -23.81 -24.82
CA PHE A 249 -7.19 -25.20 -24.69
C PHE A 249 -8.35 -26.03 -24.15
N GLU A 250 -8.45 -27.30 -24.56
CA GLU A 250 -9.56 -28.17 -24.21
C GLU A 250 -9.08 -29.44 -23.50
N VAL A 251 -9.70 -29.76 -22.38
CA VAL A 251 -9.44 -31.00 -21.65
C VAL A 251 -10.71 -31.55 -21.04
N GLY A 252 -11.18 -32.66 -21.57
CA GLY A 252 -12.47 -33.26 -21.21
C GLY A 252 -13.62 -32.30 -21.54
N ARG A 253 -14.35 -31.86 -20.50
CA ARG A 253 -15.44 -30.87 -20.63
C ARG A 253 -15.04 -29.44 -20.20
N LYS A 254 -13.78 -29.22 -19.89
CA LYS A 254 -13.27 -27.93 -19.46
C LYS A 254 -12.52 -27.25 -20.59
N THR A 255 -12.63 -25.94 -20.65
CA THR A 255 -11.81 -25.08 -21.49
C THR A 255 -10.98 -24.16 -20.60
N VAL A 256 -9.79 -23.79 -21.04
CA VAL A 256 -8.87 -22.92 -20.31
C VAL A 256 -8.02 -22.09 -21.29
N SER A 257 -7.95 -20.79 -21.05
CA SER A 257 -7.24 -19.88 -21.97
C SER A 257 -5.72 -20.05 -21.93
N ALA A 258 -5.16 -20.39 -20.76
CA ALA A 258 -3.73 -20.57 -20.56
C ALA A 258 -3.43 -21.30 -19.22
N PRO A 259 -2.18 -21.76 -19.00
CA PRO A 259 -1.76 -22.32 -17.72
C PRO A 259 -2.04 -21.38 -16.53
N GLY A 260 -2.58 -21.94 -15.44
CA GLY A 260 -2.91 -21.16 -14.23
C GLY A 260 -4.15 -20.28 -14.36
N MET A 261 -5.01 -20.51 -15.36
CA MET A 261 -6.24 -19.74 -15.62
C MET A 261 -7.51 -20.61 -15.67
N PHE A 262 -7.54 -21.74 -14.99
CA PHE A 262 -8.74 -22.56 -14.84
C PHE A 262 -9.83 -21.88 -14.00
N ASN A 263 -9.48 -20.85 -13.23
CA ASN A 263 -10.32 -20.25 -12.18
C ASN A 263 -10.76 -21.28 -11.12
N ASP A 264 -9.90 -22.25 -10.87
CA ASP A 264 -10.09 -23.33 -9.91
C ASP A 264 -8.83 -23.43 -9.03
N PRO A 265 -8.92 -23.16 -7.70
CA PRO A 265 -7.75 -23.23 -6.82
C PRO A 265 -7.06 -24.60 -6.84
N ALA A 266 -7.79 -25.67 -7.09
CA ALA A 266 -7.23 -27.01 -7.17
C ALA A 266 -6.30 -27.18 -8.37
N GLU A 267 -6.54 -26.47 -9.46
CA GLU A 267 -5.73 -26.52 -10.68
C GLU A 267 -4.70 -25.38 -10.76
N ASP A 268 -5.06 -24.17 -10.30
CA ASP A 268 -4.23 -22.99 -10.52
C ASP A 268 -3.14 -22.78 -9.46
N CYS A 269 -3.40 -23.16 -8.18
CA CYS A 269 -2.41 -23.00 -7.12
C CYS A 269 -1.13 -23.80 -7.40
N ASN A 270 0.02 -23.12 -7.37
CA ASN A 270 1.34 -23.70 -7.66
C ASN A 270 1.41 -24.40 -9.03
N CYS A 271 0.66 -23.96 -10.04
CA CYS A 271 0.83 -24.42 -11.41
C CYS A 271 2.25 -24.07 -11.89
N ARG A 272 2.87 -24.96 -12.70
CA ARG A 272 4.23 -24.84 -13.22
C ARG A 272 4.30 -25.06 -14.73
N CYS A 273 3.15 -25.14 -15.40
CA CYS A 273 3.08 -25.27 -16.85
C CYS A 273 3.47 -23.95 -17.50
N ALA A 274 4.09 -24.00 -18.65
CA ALA A 274 4.44 -22.81 -19.45
C ALA A 274 3.48 -22.65 -20.62
N LEU A 275 3.30 -21.39 -21.04
CA LEU A 275 2.67 -21.02 -22.28
C LEU A 275 3.79 -20.66 -23.27
N LEU A 276 3.94 -21.45 -24.33
CA LEU A 276 4.94 -21.24 -25.35
C LEU A 276 4.30 -20.63 -26.61
N GLN A 277 5.10 -19.92 -27.39
CA GLN A 277 4.77 -19.46 -28.74
C GLN A 277 5.51 -20.28 -29.77
N ARG A 278 4.85 -20.51 -30.90
CA ARG A 278 5.43 -21.17 -32.08
C ARG A 278 5.16 -20.32 -33.30
N ALA A 279 6.21 -19.91 -33.98
CA ALA A 279 6.09 -19.24 -35.28
C ALA A 279 5.68 -20.27 -36.33
N ARG A 280 4.65 -19.97 -37.13
CA ARG A 280 4.28 -20.75 -38.31
C ARG A 280 5.01 -20.26 -39.54
N TRP A 281 5.08 -18.93 -39.70
CA TRP A 281 5.73 -18.27 -40.82
C TRP A 281 6.52 -17.07 -40.33
N ALA A 282 7.64 -16.79 -41.02
CA ALA A 282 8.27 -15.50 -40.92
C ALA A 282 7.40 -14.46 -41.66
N LEU A 283 7.48 -13.21 -41.22
CA LEU A 283 6.97 -12.04 -41.94
C LEU A 283 7.53 -11.99 -43.37
N ASP A 284 6.93 -11.21 -44.26
CA ASP A 284 7.51 -11.04 -45.59
C ASP A 284 8.96 -10.50 -45.52
N ASP A 285 9.73 -10.72 -46.57
CA ASP A 285 11.17 -10.47 -46.54
C ASP A 285 11.52 -9.00 -46.26
N ASP A 286 10.67 -8.05 -46.68
CA ASP A 286 10.92 -6.62 -46.48
C ASP A 286 10.58 -6.18 -45.07
N GLU A 287 9.48 -6.66 -44.50
CA GLU A 287 9.13 -6.43 -43.07
C GLU A 287 10.17 -7.09 -42.16
N LEU A 288 10.57 -8.32 -42.47
CA LEU A 288 11.57 -9.04 -41.70
C LEU A 288 12.93 -8.33 -41.73
N LYS A 289 13.31 -7.77 -42.91
CA LYS A 289 14.52 -6.97 -43.05
C LYS A 289 14.49 -5.72 -42.20
N THR A 290 13.39 -4.97 -42.23
CA THR A 290 13.19 -3.76 -41.43
C THR A 290 13.26 -4.05 -39.93
N LEU A 291 12.65 -5.14 -39.47
CA LEU A 291 12.68 -5.55 -38.06
C LEU A 291 14.08 -6.00 -37.63
N LYS A 292 14.82 -6.70 -38.50
CA LYS A 292 16.21 -7.07 -38.24
C LYS A 292 17.11 -5.85 -38.12
N GLU A 293 17.02 -4.90 -39.04
CA GLU A 293 17.78 -3.64 -39.00
C GLU A 293 17.49 -2.85 -37.71
N ARG A 294 16.23 -2.83 -37.25
CA ARG A 294 15.83 -2.20 -35.98
C ARG A 294 16.40 -2.94 -34.77
N ALA A 295 16.36 -4.26 -34.77
CA ALA A 295 16.94 -5.07 -33.67
C ALA A 295 18.47 -4.90 -33.61
N GLU A 296 19.14 -4.83 -34.74
CA GLU A 296 20.58 -4.55 -34.86
C GLU A 296 20.93 -3.15 -34.37
N TYR A 297 20.14 -2.13 -34.74
CA TYR A 297 20.33 -0.76 -34.27
C TYR A 297 20.34 -0.65 -32.75
N PHE A 298 19.44 -1.35 -32.07
CA PHE A 298 19.40 -1.40 -30.60
C PHE A 298 20.33 -2.45 -30.01
N GLY A 299 21.05 -3.23 -30.82
CA GLY A 299 21.97 -4.27 -30.36
C GLY A 299 21.29 -5.44 -29.65
N LEU A 300 20.01 -5.67 -29.92
CA LEU A 300 19.22 -6.76 -29.32
C LEU A 300 19.61 -8.11 -29.92
N ASP A 301 19.90 -8.14 -31.22
CA ASP A 301 20.39 -9.30 -31.99
C ASP A 301 21.69 -9.89 -31.45
N LYS A 302 22.55 -9.03 -30.87
CA LYS A 302 23.83 -9.40 -30.24
C LYS A 302 23.73 -9.72 -28.78
N SER A 303 22.55 -10.03 -28.28
CA SER A 303 22.38 -10.43 -26.90
C SER A 303 22.75 -11.90 -26.72
N LYS A 304 23.74 -12.15 -25.87
CA LYS A 304 24.29 -13.50 -25.66
C LYS A 304 23.35 -14.43 -24.85
N ASP A 305 22.44 -13.83 -24.08
CA ASP A 305 21.49 -14.51 -23.20
C ASP A 305 20.27 -13.64 -22.95
N PHE A 306 19.24 -14.22 -22.36
CA PHE A 306 17.98 -13.53 -22.03
C PHE A 306 18.19 -12.36 -21.07
N GLU A 307 19.05 -12.47 -20.07
CA GLU A 307 19.29 -11.37 -19.13
C GLU A 307 19.86 -10.14 -19.82
N THR A 308 20.82 -10.34 -20.72
CA THR A 308 21.39 -9.26 -21.53
C THR A 308 20.34 -8.65 -22.47
N PHE A 309 19.50 -9.48 -23.08
CA PHE A 309 18.39 -9.02 -23.93
C PHE A 309 17.39 -8.20 -23.12
N LYS A 310 16.90 -8.73 -22.00
CA LYS A 310 15.95 -8.06 -21.10
C LYS A 310 16.45 -6.68 -20.66
N GLN A 311 17.70 -6.58 -20.23
CA GLN A 311 18.30 -5.30 -19.81
C GLN A 311 18.36 -4.27 -20.94
N LYS A 312 18.68 -4.69 -22.17
CA LYS A 312 18.69 -3.80 -23.34
C LYS A 312 17.26 -3.41 -23.74
N TYR A 313 16.35 -4.38 -23.81
CA TYR A 313 14.97 -4.17 -24.20
C TYR A 313 14.23 -3.20 -23.29
N LEU A 314 14.37 -3.33 -21.98
CA LEU A 314 13.76 -2.43 -20.98
C LEU A 314 14.35 -1.01 -21.01
N LYS A 315 15.54 -0.81 -21.58
CA LYS A 315 16.17 0.52 -21.75
C LYS A 315 15.82 1.21 -23.07
N LEU A 316 15.03 0.59 -23.94
CA LEU A 316 14.57 1.24 -25.17
C LEU A 316 13.77 2.50 -24.83
N PRO A 317 13.83 3.57 -25.67
CA PRO A 317 13.14 4.84 -25.39
C PRO A 317 11.67 4.67 -25.04
N ASP A 318 10.96 3.82 -25.77
CA ASP A 318 9.53 3.53 -25.55
C ASP A 318 9.25 2.74 -24.26
N ASN A 319 10.29 2.17 -23.63
CA ASN A 319 10.20 1.38 -22.39
C ASN A 319 10.89 2.05 -21.21
N ALA A 320 11.56 3.21 -21.41
CA ALA A 320 12.36 3.87 -20.37
C ALA A 320 11.57 4.28 -19.12
N ASP A 321 10.28 4.57 -19.29
CA ASP A 321 9.38 4.93 -18.17
C ASP A 321 8.88 3.71 -17.38
N ILE A 322 9.02 2.50 -17.92
CA ILE A 322 8.59 1.25 -17.26
C ILE A 322 9.52 0.88 -16.10
N ILE A 323 10.80 1.26 -16.18
CA ILE A 323 11.80 1.01 -15.12
C ILE A 323 11.45 1.80 -13.84
N LYS A 324 10.61 2.82 -13.96
CA LYS A 324 10.03 3.56 -12.85
C LYS A 324 8.61 3.08 -12.52
N VAL A 325 8.36 1.77 -12.52
CA VAL A 325 7.15 1.26 -11.86
C VAL A 325 7.31 1.56 -10.38
N LYS A 326 7.01 2.80 -10.03
CA LYS A 326 6.59 3.12 -8.68
C LYS A 326 5.46 2.15 -8.39
N THR A 327 5.67 1.29 -7.42
CA THR A 327 4.66 0.41 -6.83
C THR A 327 3.29 1.01 -7.01
N LEU A 328 2.40 0.25 -7.64
CA LEU A 328 1.01 0.63 -7.80
C LEU A 328 0.48 1.11 -6.47
N LYS A 329 0.22 2.41 -6.41
CA LYS A 329 -0.39 3.02 -5.26
C LYS A 329 -1.90 2.85 -5.34
N GLU A 330 -2.41 1.67 -4.98
CA GLU A 330 -3.50 1.72 -4.03
C GLU A 330 -2.88 2.17 -2.70
N PRO A 331 -3.54 3.00 -1.89
CA PRO A 331 -3.04 3.43 -0.59
C PRO A 331 -3.07 2.25 0.39
N THR A 332 -2.14 1.31 0.24
CA THR A 332 -2.16 0.01 0.93
C THR A 332 -0.76 -0.51 1.06
N GLY A 333 0.01 0.16 1.83
CA GLY A 333 1.38 -0.18 2.15
C GLY A 333 2.08 1.10 2.56
N SER A 334 1.62 1.66 3.68
CA SER A 334 2.32 2.75 4.31
C SER A 334 3.46 2.16 5.13
N GLU A 335 4.57 2.86 5.19
CA GLU A 335 5.62 2.55 6.16
C GLU A 335 5.11 2.74 7.61
N ASN A 336 3.89 3.26 7.76
CA ASN A 336 3.28 3.59 9.04
C ASN A 336 1.95 2.86 9.26
N ALA A 337 1.90 2.04 10.32
CA ALA A 337 0.75 1.25 10.73
C ALA A 337 -0.56 2.06 10.93
N ILE A 338 -0.45 3.34 11.18
CA ILE A 338 -1.59 4.24 11.38
C ILE A 338 -2.25 4.53 10.03
N TYR A 339 -1.45 4.83 9.00
CA TYR A 339 -1.96 5.01 7.65
C TYR A 339 -2.61 3.75 7.11
N ASP A 340 -2.00 2.57 7.28
CA ASP A 340 -2.60 1.29 6.88
C ASP A 340 -3.97 1.06 7.48
N ARG A 341 -4.09 1.33 8.77
CA ARG A 341 -5.38 1.22 9.46
C ARG A 341 -6.39 2.23 8.92
N PHE A 342 -5.98 3.45 8.64
CA PHE A 342 -6.83 4.49 8.08
C PHE A 342 -7.31 4.09 6.68
N PHE A 343 -6.41 3.67 5.81
CA PHE A 343 -6.74 3.22 4.47
C PHE A 343 -7.68 2.02 4.49
N ASN A 344 -7.38 1.01 5.33
CA ASN A 344 -8.27 -0.14 5.48
C ASN A 344 -9.67 0.24 6.01
N THR A 345 -9.74 1.18 6.94
CA THR A 345 -11.01 1.65 7.47
C THR A 345 -11.79 2.43 6.41
N LEU A 346 -11.13 3.36 5.71
CA LEU A 346 -11.76 4.22 4.71
C LEU A 346 -12.20 3.42 3.47
N SER A 347 -11.33 2.56 2.92
CA SER A 347 -11.63 1.82 1.70
C SER A 347 -12.54 0.62 1.92
N ASN A 348 -12.20 -0.25 2.88
CA ASN A 348 -12.85 -1.56 3.03
C ASN A 348 -14.05 -1.52 3.97
N ARG A 349 -13.96 -0.80 5.10
CA ARG A 349 -15.03 -0.77 6.08
C ARG A 349 -16.09 0.29 5.77
N LEU A 350 -15.65 1.51 5.47
CA LEU A 350 -16.54 2.65 5.20
C LEU A 350 -16.84 2.84 3.73
N LYS A 351 -16.08 2.19 2.84
CA LYS A 351 -16.23 2.24 1.38
C LYS A 351 -16.23 3.67 0.84
N VAL A 352 -15.38 4.53 1.43
CA VAL A 352 -15.19 5.89 0.97
C VAL A 352 -14.54 5.84 -0.41
N LYS A 353 -15.11 6.53 -1.38
CA LYS A 353 -14.56 6.61 -2.73
C LYS A 353 -13.22 7.34 -2.69
N TYR A 354 -12.22 6.75 -3.32
CA TYR A 354 -10.89 7.32 -3.44
C TYR A 354 -10.77 8.12 -4.75
N ASN A 355 -10.30 9.37 -4.65
CA ASN A 355 -9.91 10.19 -5.79
C ASN A 355 -8.46 10.64 -5.60
N ALA A 356 -7.60 10.19 -6.48
CA ALA A 356 -6.18 10.51 -6.42
C ALA A 356 -5.94 12.04 -6.40
N VAL A 357 -4.99 12.46 -5.59
CA VAL A 357 -4.57 13.85 -5.50
C VAL A 357 -3.41 14.06 -6.47
N GLU A 358 -3.54 15.04 -7.36
CA GLU A 358 -2.52 15.40 -8.34
C GLU A 358 -1.59 16.49 -7.80
N ASN A 359 -0.41 16.62 -8.36
CA ASN A 359 0.48 17.74 -8.05
C ASN A 359 0.00 19.00 -8.77
N HIS A 360 0.18 20.15 -8.14
CA HIS A 360 0.00 21.42 -8.82
C HIS A 360 1.00 21.60 -9.97
N ASN A 361 0.54 22.18 -11.06
CA ASN A 361 1.42 22.56 -12.16
C ASN A 361 2.30 23.79 -11.81
N THR A 362 1.83 24.61 -10.86
CA THR A 362 2.51 25.83 -10.37
C THR A 362 2.35 25.91 -8.86
N LYS A 363 3.36 26.47 -8.17
CA LYS A 363 3.27 26.72 -6.73
C LYS A 363 2.21 27.78 -6.45
N MET A 364 1.22 27.45 -5.63
CA MET A 364 0.15 28.35 -5.24
C MET A 364 0.56 29.26 -4.08
N THR A 365 0.02 30.46 -4.08
CA THR A 365 0.13 31.36 -2.94
C THR A 365 -0.85 30.95 -1.84
N GLU A 366 -0.58 31.40 -0.61
CA GLU A 366 -1.48 31.15 0.53
C GLU A 366 -2.90 31.69 0.28
N GLU A 367 -3.01 32.85 -0.36
CA GLU A 367 -4.29 33.49 -0.70
C GLU A 367 -5.09 32.65 -1.71
N GLU A 368 -4.42 32.08 -2.71
CA GLU A 368 -5.04 31.17 -3.67
C GLU A 368 -5.53 29.89 -3.00
N ILE A 369 -4.73 29.31 -2.11
CA ILE A 369 -5.13 28.12 -1.33
C ILE A 369 -6.36 28.44 -0.47
N ILE A 370 -6.35 29.55 0.26
CA ILE A 370 -7.48 29.98 1.08
C ILE A 370 -8.73 30.17 0.22
N LYS A 371 -8.61 30.80 -0.95
CA LYS A 371 -9.71 31.02 -1.89
C LYS A 371 -10.32 29.71 -2.39
N ILE A 372 -9.50 28.67 -2.62
CA ILE A 372 -9.98 27.35 -3.05
C ILE A 372 -10.74 26.66 -1.93
N LEU A 373 -10.22 26.69 -0.70
CA LEU A 373 -10.73 25.91 0.41
C LEU A 373 -11.83 26.63 1.20
N SER A 374 -11.85 27.95 1.19
CA SER A 374 -12.81 28.73 1.98
C SER A 374 -14.24 28.68 1.42
N GLY A 375 -15.21 28.89 2.29
CA GLY A 375 -16.63 28.85 1.93
C GLY A 375 -17.16 27.46 1.58
N GLY A 376 -16.44 26.42 2.02
CA GLY A 376 -16.83 25.03 1.85
C GLY A 376 -17.99 24.62 2.74
N ASP A 377 -18.10 23.34 2.95
CA ASP A 377 -19.15 22.70 3.71
C ASP A 377 -19.26 23.22 5.15
N LYS A 378 -20.43 23.69 5.56
CA LYS A 378 -20.73 24.09 6.95
C LYS A 378 -21.14 22.89 7.83
N THR A 379 -20.98 21.65 7.35
CA THR A 379 -21.33 20.47 8.14
C THR A 379 -20.43 20.34 9.37
N SER A 380 -21.00 19.83 10.44
CA SER A 380 -20.25 19.54 11.66
C SER A 380 -19.12 18.53 11.36
N GLY A 381 -17.87 18.89 11.71
CA GLY A 381 -16.70 18.02 11.56
C GLY A 381 -15.83 18.28 10.33
N SER A 382 -16.26 19.07 9.35
CA SER A 382 -15.43 19.39 8.16
C SER A 382 -14.21 20.26 8.47
N CYS A 383 -14.18 20.93 9.63
CA CYS A 383 -13.01 21.70 10.07
C CYS A 383 -11.71 20.88 10.09
N ALA A 384 -11.79 19.63 10.48
CA ALA A 384 -10.62 18.75 10.53
C ALA A 384 -10.10 18.41 9.13
N SER A 385 -10.98 18.00 8.21
CA SER A 385 -10.61 17.68 6.83
C SER A 385 -10.13 18.92 6.05
N LEU A 386 -10.72 20.09 6.28
CA LEU A 386 -10.25 21.35 5.70
C LEU A 386 -8.84 21.72 6.13
N GLY A 387 -8.49 21.51 7.40
CA GLY A 387 -7.14 21.74 7.89
C GLY A 387 -6.12 20.79 7.24
N LEU A 388 -6.48 19.51 7.05
CA LEU A 388 -5.63 18.54 6.34
C LEU A 388 -5.51 18.87 4.85
N ALA A 389 -6.59 19.34 4.20
CA ALA A 389 -6.56 19.81 2.82
C ALA A 389 -5.65 21.04 2.65
N TYR A 390 -5.68 21.97 3.60
CA TYR A 390 -4.76 23.12 3.60
C TYR A 390 -3.30 22.68 3.66
N ILE A 391 -2.98 21.73 4.55
CA ILE A 391 -1.63 21.15 4.64
C ILE A 391 -1.23 20.53 3.30
N GLY A 392 -2.11 19.76 2.67
CA GLY A 392 -1.86 19.12 1.38
C GLY A 392 -1.61 20.15 0.26
N GLN A 393 -2.40 21.22 0.20
CA GLN A 393 -2.22 22.31 -0.76
C GLN A 393 -0.84 22.99 -0.57
N LYS A 394 -0.41 23.20 0.65
CA LYS A 394 0.92 23.76 0.96
C LYS A 394 2.07 22.85 0.55
N GLN A 395 1.86 21.53 0.53
CA GLN A 395 2.82 20.56 0.01
C GLN A 395 2.84 20.49 -1.54
N GLY A 396 2.00 21.27 -2.21
CA GLY A 396 1.93 21.32 -3.67
C GLY A 396 0.97 20.31 -4.28
N TRP A 397 0.03 19.78 -3.50
CA TRP A 397 -0.96 18.82 -3.96
C TRP A 397 -2.34 19.44 -4.14
N ASN A 398 -2.97 19.17 -5.27
CA ASN A 398 -4.25 19.72 -5.62
C ASN A 398 -5.39 18.99 -4.90
N VAL A 399 -5.65 19.36 -3.66
CA VAL A 399 -6.82 18.90 -2.89
C VAL A 399 -7.94 19.90 -3.13
N LEU A 400 -8.83 19.57 -4.07
CA LEU A 400 -9.85 20.50 -4.58
C LEU A 400 -10.99 20.73 -3.60
N ASP A 401 -11.32 19.74 -2.79
CA ASP A 401 -12.48 19.79 -1.91
C ASP A 401 -12.29 18.77 -0.76
N PHE A 402 -13.26 18.69 0.11
CA PHE A 402 -13.34 17.73 1.20
C PHE A 402 -14.63 16.91 1.10
N ARG A 403 -14.62 15.68 1.62
CA ARG A 403 -15.77 14.80 1.54
C ARG A 403 -16.71 14.98 2.73
N GLY A 404 -18.03 14.85 2.44
CA GLY A 404 -19.07 14.63 3.43
C GLY A 404 -19.22 13.14 3.82
N GLY A 405 -20.32 12.82 4.49
CA GLY A 405 -20.71 11.45 4.82
C GLY A 405 -19.69 10.70 5.68
N GLU A 406 -19.36 9.48 5.30
CA GLU A 406 -18.46 8.59 6.05
C GLU A 406 -17.02 9.12 6.13
N SER A 407 -16.53 9.79 5.09
CA SER A 407 -15.22 10.45 5.12
C SER A 407 -15.17 11.53 6.20
N GLN A 408 -16.19 12.40 6.23
CA GLN A 408 -16.30 13.44 7.24
C GLN A 408 -16.39 12.85 8.64
N SER A 409 -17.21 11.81 8.84
CA SER A 409 -17.35 11.12 10.11
C SER A 409 -16.00 10.54 10.59
N PHE A 410 -15.21 10.00 9.68
CA PHE A 410 -13.89 9.47 10.00
C PHE A 410 -12.90 10.56 10.42
N PHE A 411 -12.78 11.63 9.63
CA PHE A 411 -11.83 12.72 9.89
C PHE A 411 -12.27 13.68 11.00
N SER A 412 -13.54 13.69 11.39
CA SER A 412 -14.01 14.41 12.57
C SER A 412 -13.91 13.63 13.88
N ASN A 413 -13.53 12.37 13.81
CA ASN A 413 -13.35 11.54 15.00
C ASN A 413 -12.03 11.89 15.68
N GLY A 414 -12.12 12.41 16.91
CA GLY A 414 -10.95 12.88 17.66
C GLY A 414 -9.91 11.80 17.93
N TYR A 415 -10.32 10.53 18.08
CA TYR A 415 -9.39 9.44 18.24
C TYR A 415 -8.56 9.19 16.97
N ASN A 416 -9.17 9.30 15.79
CA ASN A 416 -8.43 9.18 14.53
C ASN A 416 -7.47 10.36 14.33
N LEU A 417 -7.90 11.58 14.69
CA LEU A 417 -7.01 12.77 14.64
C LEU A 417 -5.83 12.64 15.60
N MET A 418 -6.07 12.16 16.82
CA MET A 418 -5.01 11.91 17.79
C MET A 418 -4.02 10.85 17.28
N GLN A 419 -4.50 9.85 16.57
CA GLN A 419 -3.60 8.86 15.96
C GLN A 419 -2.81 9.41 14.77
N LEU A 420 -3.39 10.30 13.97
CA LEU A 420 -2.67 11.02 12.93
C LEU A 420 -1.48 11.80 13.52
N SER A 421 -1.66 12.37 14.72
CA SER A 421 -0.60 13.09 15.43
C SER A 421 0.54 12.20 15.97
N GLN A 422 0.41 10.89 15.91
CA GLN A 422 1.40 9.91 16.39
C GLN A 422 2.17 9.24 15.23
N ILE A 423 1.97 9.69 14.01
CA ILE A 423 2.68 9.20 12.82
C ILE A 423 4.14 9.65 12.91
N ASP A 424 5.07 8.76 12.55
CA ASP A 424 6.49 9.08 12.49
C ASP A 424 6.75 10.27 11.54
N GLY A 425 7.58 11.21 11.99
CA GLY A 425 7.82 12.45 11.27
C GLY A 425 6.81 13.57 11.56
N ILE A 426 5.75 13.31 12.31
CA ILE A 426 4.79 14.33 12.77
C ILE A 426 5.18 14.81 14.17
N ARG A 427 5.50 16.10 14.29
CA ARG A 427 5.83 16.72 15.56
C ARG A 427 4.59 17.17 16.29
N THR A 428 4.20 16.42 17.33
CA THR A 428 3.02 16.70 18.15
C THR A 428 3.41 17.44 19.43
N ILE A 429 2.61 18.42 19.79
CA ILE A 429 2.69 19.18 21.02
C ILE A 429 1.47 18.87 21.87
N ASN A 430 1.71 18.39 23.07
CA ASN A 430 0.69 18.09 24.08
C ASN A 430 0.85 19.02 25.27
N ALA A 431 -0.25 19.30 25.94
CA ALA A 431 -0.23 20.11 27.17
C ALA A 431 -1.14 19.48 28.24
N ASP A 432 -0.68 19.50 29.46
CA ASP A 432 -1.48 19.06 30.60
C ASP A 432 -2.50 20.12 30.99
N GLY A 433 -3.60 19.70 31.56
CA GLY A 433 -4.61 20.64 32.09
C GLY A 433 -5.79 19.93 32.71
N LYS A 434 -6.47 20.58 33.64
CA LYS A 434 -7.69 20.05 34.27
C LYS A 434 -8.94 20.20 33.37
N THR A 435 -8.87 21.07 32.37
CA THR A 435 -9.99 21.38 31.47
C THR A 435 -9.49 21.64 30.05
N ALA A 436 -10.32 21.38 29.05
CA ALA A 436 -10.01 21.60 27.64
C ALA A 436 -9.56 23.06 27.36
N ILE A 437 -10.20 24.04 27.98
CA ILE A 437 -9.79 25.44 27.84
C ILE A 437 -8.40 25.73 28.42
N THR A 438 -8.01 25.03 29.49
CA THR A 438 -6.67 25.18 30.08
C THR A 438 -5.62 24.56 29.18
N VAL A 439 -5.90 23.39 28.60
CA VAL A 439 -5.04 22.72 27.63
C VAL A 439 -4.87 23.58 26.38
N GLY A 440 -5.98 24.01 25.75
CA GLY A 440 -5.92 24.87 24.56
C GLY A 440 -5.13 26.16 24.76
N ASN A 441 -5.30 26.81 25.94
CA ASN A 441 -4.56 28.03 26.24
C ASN A 441 -3.05 27.77 26.47
N ARG A 442 -2.67 26.57 26.96
CA ARG A 442 -1.27 26.17 27.08
C ARG A 442 -0.67 25.84 25.71
N LEU A 443 -1.39 25.10 24.87
CA LEU A 443 -0.96 24.81 23.51
C LEU A 443 -0.69 26.10 22.70
N LEU A 444 -1.58 27.08 22.77
CA LEU A 444 -1.38 28.38 22.10
C LEU A 444 -0.16 29.15 22.58
N LYS A 445 0.31 28.92 23.80
CA LYS A 445 1.56 29.54 24.30
C LYS A 445 2.82 28.96 23.67
N GLU A 446 2.76 27.70 23.25
CA GLU A 446 3.86 27.00 22.55
C GLU A 446 4.04 27.46 21.09
N CYS A 447 3.09 28.26 20.56
CA CYS A 447 3.22 28.76 19.19
C CYS A 447 4.41 29.72 19.07
N GLU A 448 5.33 29.40 18.19
CA GLU A 448 6.48 30.23 17.82
C GLU A 448 6.10 31.18 16.69
N VAL A 449 6.78 32.33 16.64
CA VAL A 449 6.56 33.33 15.59
C VAL A 449 6.99 32.77 14.22
N GLY A 450 6.14 32.96 13.23
CA GLY A 450 6.41 32.55 11.84
C GLY A 450 6.15 31.07 11.55
N LYS A 451 5.72 30.27 12.55
CA LYS A 451 5.34 28.89 12.35
C LYS A 451 3.82 28.69 12.32
N GLU A 452 3.41 27.65 11.62
CA GLU A 452 2.01 27.22 11.53
C GLU A 452 1.80 25.89 12.23
N TYR A 453 0.63 25.74 12.84
CA TYR A 453 0.25 24.60 13.65
C TYR A 453 -1.16 24.16 13.32
N TYR A 454 -1.41 22.85 13.32
CA TYR A 454 -2.75 22.30 13.26
C TYR A 454 -3.25 22.05 14.67
N LEU A 455 -4.09 22.95 15.17
CA LEU A 455 -4.66 22.86 16.52
C LEU A 455 -5.97 22.10 16.51
N CYS A 456 -6.03 21.00 17.22
CA CYS A 456 -7.26 20.30 17.61
C CYS A 456 -7.55 20.59 19.07
N CYS A 457 -8.66 21.23 19.37
CA CYS A 457 -9.04 21.50 20.75
C CYS A 457 -10.55 21.68 20.90
N GLY A 458 -11.11 21.14 21.97
CA GLY A 458 -12.53 21.18 22.24
C GLY A 458 -13.37 20.47 21.18
N ARG A 459 -14.02 21.21 20.29
CA ARG A 459 -14.88 20.67 19.22
C ARG A 459 -14.50 21.21 17.83
N HIS A 460 -13.30 21.79 17.69
CA HIS A 460 -12.85 22.40 16.47
C HIS A 460 -11.39 22.09 16.17
N ALA A 461 -11.07 22.04 14.89
CA ALA A 461 -9.71 21.95 14.40
C ALA A 461 -9.46 23.12 13.43
N SER A 462 -8.30 23.75 13.51
CA SER A 462 -7.92 24.85 12.63
C SER A 462 -6.42 25.00 12.57
N ILE A 463 -5.91 25.60 11.49
CA ILE A 463 -4.53 26.04 11.43
C ILE A 463 -4.40 27.31 12.28
N VAL A 464 -3.38 27.38 13.11
CA VAL A 464 -3.08 28.55 13.94
C VAL A 464 -1.66 29.00 13.70
N ARG A 465 -1.42 30.31 13.85
CA ARG A 465 -0.08 30.92 13.76
C ARG A 465 0.09 32.06 14.72
N LYS A 466 1.34 32.39 15.00
CA LYS A 466 1.72 33.58 15.78
C LYS A 466 2.51 34.54 14.91
N LEU A 467 2.06 35.78 14.86
CA LEU A 467 2.69 36.85 14.10
C LEU A 467 3.85 37.49 14.87
N GLU A 468 4.70 38.22 14.19
CA GLU A 468 5.84 38.97 14.79
C GLU A 468 5.43 39.91 15.93
N ASN A 469 4.23 40.51 15.82
CA ASN A 469 3.65 41.36 16.87
C ASN A 469 3.03 40.56 18.02
N SER A 470 3.34 39.27 18.12
CA SER A 470 2.84 38.31 19.11
C SER A 470 1.32 38.02 19.08
N LYS A 471 0.61 38.54 18.09
CA LYS A 471 -0.81 38.20 17.90
C LYS A 471 -0.97 36.78 17.41
N LEU A 472 -1.97 36.09 17.92
CA LEU A 472 -2.39 34.77 17.48
C LEU A 472 -3.50 34.88 16.43
N GLN A 473 -3.41 34.07 15.39
CA GLN A 473 -4.45 33.94 14.36
C GLN A 473 -4.82 32.49 14.17
N TYR A 474 -6.07 32.25 13.76
CA TYR A 474 -6.53 30.95 13.28
C TYR A 474 -7.11 31.09 11.87
N LEU A 475 -7.04 30.03 11.09
CA LEU A 475 -7.48 30.03 9.70
C LEU A 475 -8.95 29.60 9.64
N GLU A 476 -9.83 30.54 9.33
CA GLU A 476 -11.26 30.28 9.17
C GLU A 476 -11.59 29.88 7.72
N LEU A 477 -11.90 28.62 7.49
CA LEU A 477 -12.21 28.09 6.17
C LEU A 477 -13.70 27.68 6.00
N GLN A 478 -14.41 27.50 7.12
CA GLN A 478 -15.81 27.06 7.08
C GLN A 478 -16.82 28.20 6.95
N SER A 479 -16.47 29.41 7.37
CA SER A 479 -17.39 30.53 7.42
C SER A 479 -17.47 31.28 6.10
N GLU A 480 -18.68 31.56 5.62
CA GLU A 480 -18.88 32.47 4.48
C GLU A 480 -18.60 33.93 4.79
N LYS A 481 -18.77 34.31 6.06
CA LYS A 481 -18.67 35.73 6.48
C LYS A 481 -17.26 36.19 6.76
N SER A 482 -16.37 35.26 7.10
CA SER A 482 -14.95 35.55 7.38
C SER A 482 -14.13 34.34 6.98
N SER A 483 -13.72 34.29 5.72
CA SER A 483 -12.80 33.25 5.23
C SER A 483 -11.38 33.78 5.22
N GLY A 484 -10.48 33.01 5.77
CA GLY A 484 -9.07 33.39 5.89
C GLY A 484 -8.63 33.59 7.34
N TRP A 485 -7.47 34.23 7.49
CA TRP A 485 -6.86 34.44 8.79
C TRP A 485 -7.69 35.41 9.67
N THR A 486 -8.04 34.92 10.84
CA THR A 486 -8.85 35.64 11.83
C THR A 486 -8.06 35.77 13.13
N ASP A 487 -8.02 36.97 13.70
CA ASP A 487 -7.32 37.22 14.96
C ASP A 487 -8.04 36.50 16.12
N PHE A 488 -7.26 35.94 17.05
CA PHE A 488 -7.79 35.60 18.35
C PHE A 488 -8.18 36.86 19.13
N ASP A 489 -9.19 36.78 19.95
CA ASP A 489 -9.53 37.83 20.90
C ASP A 489 -8.31 38.22 21.75
N GLY A 490 -8.29 39.41 22.27
CA GLY A 490 -7.18 39.87 23.15
C GLY A 490 -6.87 38.89 24.30
N ASN A 491 -7.86 38.18 24.78
CA ASN A 491 -7.67 37.01 25.62
C ASN A 491 -8.05 35.75 24.81
N PRO A 492 -7.09 34.89 24.41
CA PRO A 492 -7.34 33.71 23.58
C PRO A 492 -8.39 32.76 24.13
N ARG A 493 -8.63 32.78 25.44
CA ARG A 493 -9.67 31.94 26.09
C ARG A 493 -11.06 32.24 25.54
N TYR A 494 -11.38 33.47 25.14
CA TYR A 494 -12.69 33.80 24.58
C TYR A 494 -12.88 33.12 23.22
N THR A 495 -11.91 33.18 22.34
CA THR A 495 -11.93 32.48 21.05
C THR A 495 -11.95 30.96 21.23
N LEU A 496 -11.17 30.41 22.17
CA LEU A 496 -11.21 28.97 22.50
C LEU A 496 -12.61 28.52 22.95
N VAL A 497 -13.33 29.34 23.71
CA VAL A 497 -14.72 29.01 24.11
C VAL A 497 -15.69 29.19 22.96
N SER A 498 -15.67 30.34 22.30
CA SER A 498 -16.69 30.73 21.31
C SER A 498 -16.54 29.98 20.01
N ARG A 499 -15.29 29.80 19.51
CA ARG A 499 -15.04 29.19 18.21
C ARG A 499 -14.62 27.74 18.30
N PHE A 500 -13.73 27.40 19.27
CA PHE A 500 -13.25 26.04 19.44
C PHE A 500 -14.17 25.16 20.34
N GLY A 501 -15.14 25.76 20.99
CA GLY A 501 -16.06 25.05 21.85
C GLY A 501 -15.38 24.42 23.08
N CYS A 502 -14.22 24.97 23.48
CA CYS A 502 -13.56 24.57 24.72
C CYS A 502 -14.37 25.01 25.92
N ASN A 503 -14.53 24.13 26.88
CA ASN A 503 -15.27 24.39 28.08
C ASN A 503 -14.49 23.92 29.33
N SER A 504 -15.12 23.97 30.50
CA SER A 504 -14.55 23.52 31.77
C SER A 504 -14.57 22.00 32.00
N ARG A 505 -15.04 21.21 31.04
CA ARG A 505 -15.02 19.76 31.11
C ARG A 505 -13.58 19.23 31.02
N LEU A 506 -13.40 17.96 31.40
CA LEU A 506 -12.12 17.28 31.27
C LEU A 506 -11.60 17.39 29.83
N PRO A 507 -10.26 17.48 29.63
CA PRO A 507 -9.67 17.46 28.32
C PRO A 507 -10.03 16.19 27.57
N SER A 508 -10.15 16.31 26.25
CA SER A 508 -10.31 15.18 25.36
C SER A 508 -8.95 14.68 24.88
N VAL A 509 -8.87 13.45 24.40
CA VAL A 509 -7.71 12.93 23.65
C VAL A 509 -7.43 13.72 22.38
N CYS A 510 -8.37 14.58 21.96
CA CYS A 510 -8.25 15.46 20.79
C CYS A 510 -7.69 16.84 21.12
N ASP A 511 -7.33 17.13 22.36
CA ASP A 511 -6.75 18.42 22.74
C ASP A 511 -5.22 18.37 22.57
N PHE A 512 -4.75 18.54 21.34
CA PHE A 512 -3.33 18.53 20.95
C PHE A 512 -3.06 19.53 19.80
N MET A 513 -1.81 19.73 19.48
CA MET A 513 -1.38 20.59 18.37
C MET A 513 -0.25 19.89 17.58
N ILE A 514 -0.30 19.96 16.26
CA ILE A 514 0.77 19.48 15.37
C ILE A 514 1.54 20.69 14.87
N ASP A 515 2.86 20.69 14.98
CA ASP A 515 3.74 21.66 14.35
C ASP A 515 3.86 21.32 12.86
N ILE A 516 3.14 22.05 12.00
CA ILE A 516 3.14 21.81 10.55
C ILE A 516 4.50 22.16 9.96
N SER A 517 5.14 23.21 10.47
CA SER A 517 6.40 23.71 9.92
C SER A 517 7.57 22.75 10.14
N ASP A 518 7.56 22.03 11.25
CA ASP A 518 8.61 21.07 11.62
C ASP A 518 8.18 19.59 11.45
N SER A 519 7.03 19.34 10.82
CA SER A 519 6.54 18.00 10.52
C SER A 519 6.75 17.65 9.06
N ASN A 520 7.02 16.37 8.79
CA ASN A 520 7.13 15.84 7.43
C ASN A 520 5.77 15.36 6.92
N PHE A 521 5.05 16.23 6.22
CA PHE A 521 3.82 15.89 5.50
C PHE A 521 4.07 15.60 4.02
N ASP A 522 5.27 15.84 3.48
CA ASP A 522 5.61 15.52 2.09
C ASP A 522 5.89 14.01 1.94
N THR A 523 4.86 13.23 2.18
CA THR A 523 4.90 11.78 2.08
C THR A 523 3.80 11.27 1.15
N ASP A 524 4.10 10.18 0.44
CA ASP A 524 3.13 9.50 -0.41
C ASP A 524 1.92 8.99 0.40
N ASP A 525 2.12 8.61 1.64
CA ASP A 525 1.07 8.16 2.54
C ASP A 525 0.10 9.28 2.89
N PHE A 526 0.59 10.45 3.27
CA PHE A 526 -0.26 11.59 3.54
C PHE A 526 -1.00 12.06 2.28
N LYS A 527 -0.30 12.11 1.14
CA LYS A 527 -0.93 12.38 -0.17
C LYS A 527 -2.05 11.40 -0.47
N SER A 528 -1.82 10.11 -0.23
CA SER A 528 -2.83 9.06 -0.42
C SER A 528 -4.01 9.21 0.53
N LEU A 529 -3.76 9.59 1.80
CA LEU A 529 -4.82 9.87 2.76
C LEU A 529 -5.73 11.01 2.28
N LEU A 530 -5.16 12.04 1.68
CA LEU A 530 -5.91 13.16 1.12
C LEU A 530 -6.85 12.74 -0.01
N GLY A 531 -6.57 11.65 -0.74
CA GLY A 531 -7.45 11.11 -1.76
C GLY A 531 -8.82 10.64 -1.23
N TYR A 532 -8.93 10.38 0.07
CA TYR A 532 -10.21 10.11 0.73
C TYR A 532 -10.93 11.38 1.20
N ILE A 533 -10.25 12.51 1.21
CA ILE A 533 -10.82 13.84 1.47
C ILE A 533 -11.23 14.49 0.15
N ASN A 534 -10.41 14.29 -0.91
CA ASN A 534 -10.59 14.93 -2.19
C ASN A 534 -11.89 14.47 -2.88
N THR A 535 -12.81 15.40 -3.15
CA THR A 535 -14.01 15.12 -3.92
C THR A 535 -13.86 15.68 -5.33
N ALA A 536 -13.48 14.84 -6.28
CA ALA A 536 -13.50 15.23 -7.69
C ALA A 536 -14.93 15.24 -8.30
N GLU A 537 -15.97 14.92 -7.52
CA GLU A 537 -17.34 14.86 -7.97
C GLU A 537 -18.10 16.15 -7.67
N SER A 538 -18.96 16.54 -8.61
CA SER A 538 -19.75 17.75 -8.57
C SER A 538 -20.80 17.82 -7.44
N GLU A 539 -20.95 16.76 -6.68
CA GLU A 539 -22.02 16.64 -5.68
C GLU A 539 -21.73 17.43 -4.39
N GLN A 540 -20.47 17.70 -4.09
CA GLN A 540 -20.11 18.53 -2.94
C GLN A 540 -19.59 19.88 -3.43
N LYS A 541 -20.53 20.75 -3.81
CA LYS A 541 -20.22 22.10 -4.23
C LYS A 541 -19.87 22.96 -3.03
N LYS A 542 -18.93 23.89 -3.20
CA LYS A 542 -18.72 24.98 -2.24
C LYS A 542 -20.07 25.64 -1.90
N GLY A 543 -20.35 25.82 -0.63
CA GLY A 543 -21.60 26.39 -0.17
C GLY A 543 -22.77 25.41 0.00
N GLN A 544 -22.58 24.12 -0.17
CA GLN A 544 -23.56 23.13 0.27
C GLN A 544 -23.53 22.98 1.79
N TYR A 545 -24.65 23.25 2.40
CA TYR A 545 -24.80 23.25 3.85
C TYR A 545 -25.47 21.94 4.30
N GLY A 546 -24.74 21.13 5.04
CA GLY A 546 -25.36 20.14 5.89
C GLY A 546 -26.04 20.81 7.08
N THR A 547 -27.14 20.25 7.55
CA THR A 547 -27.79 20.71 8.80
C THR A 547 -26.81 20.60 9.97
N ILE A 548 -26.47 21.72 10.56
CA ILE A 548 -25.79 21.75 11.86
C ILE A 548 -26.76 21.13 12.86
N LYS A 549 -26.47 19.93 13.34
CA LYS A 549 -27.15 19.34 14.49
C LYS A 549 -26.45 19.71 15.77
#